data_2560ff42a14873d383bdbb2e15d9542a
#
_entry.id   2560ff42a14873d383bdbb2e15d9542a
#
_cell.length_a   1.000
_cell.length_b   1.000
_cell.length_c   1.000
_cell.angle_alpha   90.00
_cell.angle_beta   90.00
_cell.angle_gamma   90.00
#
_symmetry.space_group_name_H-M   'P 1'
#
loop_
_entity.id
_entity.type
_entity.pdbx_description
1 polymer ?
#
loop_
_entity_poly.entity_id
_entity_poly.type
_entity_poly.pdbx_seq_one_letter_code
_entity_poly.pdbx_strand_id
1 'polypeptide(L)'
;CNIKVDHVKIDTLGHVDLTHLEELLQEKIPTIVSLMHANNEIGNIVDLKKVSSICRKYGAYFHSDTVQTMGHYPFDLKDLDIDFITCAAHKFHGPKGVGFLYIKKNTKINQFITGGSQERKQRGGTENLYGIIGLGKAMDLAYKDVFNHQKHVQQLKSYMIDELLKIDSSICFNGDIRPEKSLYTVLNVCFPISQQSSMMLFSLDISGIAASGGSACSSGASTGSHVLAALPSAKNCQSIRFSFSKYTTKEEIDFTLQKIKELISIRV
;
A
#
# COMPACT_ATOMS: atom_id res chain seq x y z
N CYS A 1 -3.72 29.66 -1.33
CA CYS A 1 -4.74 29.33 -0.33
C CYS A 1 -4.03 28.78 0.90
N ASN A 2 -4.36 29.27 2.08
CA ASN A 2 -3.91 28.65 3.33
C ASN A 2 -4.86 27.48 3.63
N ILE A 3 -4.41 26.25 3.37
CA ILE A 3 -5.13 25.03 3.70
C ILE A 3 -4.53 24.49 5.00
N LYS A 4 -5.37 24.30 6.02
CA LYS A 4 -4.98 23.60 7.25
C LYS A 4 -4.88 22.09 6.91
N VAL A 5 -3.80 21.46 7.32
CA VAL A 5 -3.60 20.02 7.17
C VAL A 5 -3.44 19.41 8.56
N ASP A 6 -4.33 18.51 8.91
CA ASP A 6 -4.27 17.73 10.15
C ASP A 6 -3.96 16.27 9.81
N HIS A 7 -3.11 15.64 10.61
CA HIS A 7 -2.77 14.23 10.45
C HIS A 7 -3.56 13.39 11.45
N VAL A 8 -4.25 12.37 10.95
CA VAL A 8 -4.93 11.40 11.81
C VAL A 8 -3.89 10.55 12.52
N LYS A 9 -4.06 10.34 13.83
CA LYS A 9 -3.18 9.48 14.63
C LYS A 9 -3.23 8.03 14.14
N ILE A 10 -2.17 7.31 14.47
CA ILE A 10 -2.07 5.86 14.26
C ILE A 10 -1.78 5.17 15.58
N ASP A 11 -2.15 3.89 15.69
CA ASP A 11 -1.76 3.04 16.81
C ASP A 11 -0.32 2.50 16.66
N THR A 12 0.11 1.69 17.61
CA THR A 12 1.47 1.11 17.64
C THR A 12 1.76 0.14 16.48
N LEU A 13 0.72 -0.39 15.84
CA LEU A 13 0.82 -1.23 14.64
C LEU A 13 0.66 -0.42 13.35
N GLY A 14 0.38 0.89 13.44
CA GLY A 14 0.21 1.77 12.29
C GLY A 14 -1.22 1.77 11.70
N HIS A 15 -2.23 1.31 12.43
CA HIS A 15 -3.62 1.48 12.02
C HIS A 15 -4.09 2.90 12.27
N VAL A 16 -4.89 3.42 11.36
CA VAL A 16 -5.52 4.75 11.47
C VAL A 16 -6.51 4.76 12.62
N ASP A 17 -6.38 5.74 13.52
CA ASP A 17 -7.30 5.96 14.63
C ASP A 17 -8.57 6.65 14.13
N LEU A 18 -9.65 5.88 13.95
CA LEU A 18 -10.92 6.39 13.48
C LEU A 18 -11.65 7.27 14.52
N THR A 19 -11.35 7.10 15.80
CA THR A 19 -11.88 7.98 16.86
C THR A 19 -11.28 9.37 16.73
N HIS A 20 -9.97 9.45 16.58
CA HIS A 20 -9.29 10.73 16.33
C HIS A 20 -9.72 11.38 15.00
N LEU A 21 -9.97 10.58 13.95
CA LEU A 21 -10.55 11.10 12.70
C LEU A 21 -11.90 11.77 12.97
N GLU A 22 -12.76 11.12 13.75
CA GLU A 22 -14.08 11.66 14.10
C GLU A 22 -13.97 12.94 14.93
N GLU A 23 -13.04 13.00 15.89
CA GLU A 23 -12.74 14.20 16.68
C GLU A 23 -12.36 15.39 15.79
N LEU A 24 -11.44 15.19 14.82
CA LEU A 24 -11.02 16.23 13.88
C LEU A 24 -12.16 16.78 13.02
N LEU A 25 -13.17 15.97 12.72
CA LEU A 25 -14.31 16.37 11.89
C LEU A 25 -15.41 17.11 12.67
N GLN A 26 -15.34 17.17 14.01
CA GLN A 26 -16.34 17.86 14.83
C GLN A 26 -16.35 19.38 14.62
N GLU A 27 -15.26 19.96 14.14
CA GLU A 27 -15.15 21.41 13.84
C GLU A 27 -16.15 21.87 12.76
N LYS A 28 -16.72 20.94 11.97
CA LYS A 28 -17.73 21.18 10.90
C LYS A 28 -17.31 22.22 9.87
N ILE A 29 -16.04 22.30 9.56
CA ILE A 29 -15.51 23.11 8.47
C ILE A 29 -15.48 22.29 7.17
N PRO A 30 -15.55 22.93 5.98
CA PRO A 30 -15.40 22.22 4.72
C PRO A 30 -14.09 21.42 4.70
N THR A 31 -14.18 20.10 4.67
CA THR A 31 -13.03 19.19 4.85
C THR A 31 -13.02 18.12 3.76
N ILE A 32 -11.82 17.77 3.31
CA ILE A 32 -11.55 16.54 2.56
C ILE A 32 -10.70 15.61 3.43
N VAL A 33 -11.19 14.40 3.64
CA VAL A 33 -10.43 13.30 4.24
C VAL A 33 -9.73 12.55 3.13
N SER A 34 -8.41 12.41 3.21
CA SER A 34 -7.62 11.66 2.24
C SER A 34 -6.82 10.59 2.98
N LEU A 35 -7.22 9.33 2.81
CA LEU A 35 -6.56 8.16 3.41
C LEU A 35 -6.32 7.10 2.36
N MET A 36 -5.10 6.54 2.34
CA MET A 36 -4.83 5.39 1.46
C MET A 36 -5.55 4.14 1.98
N HIS A 37 -6.07 3.32 1.06
CA HIS A 37 -6.77 2.08 1.44
C HIS A 37 -5.83 1.06 2.06
N ALA A 38 -4.65 0.86 1.46
CA ALA A 38 -3.60 0.04 2.05
C ALA A 38 -2.25 0.74 1.99
N ASN A 39 -1.50 0.70 3.09
CA ASN A 39 -0.17 1.29 3.13
C ASN A 39 0.81 0.45 2.29
N ASN A 40 1.57 1.11 1.43
CA ASN A 40 2.50 0.47 0.49
C ASN A 40 3.80 -0.05 1.14
N GLU A 41 4.08 0.30 2.39
CA GLU A 41 5.30 -0.11 3.09
C GLU A 41 5.04 -1.20 4.12
N ILE A 42 3.98 -1.07 4.92
CA ILE A 42 3.66 -1.99 6.02
C ILE A 42 2.41 -2.84 5.75
N GLY A 43 1.67 -2.54 4.69
CA GLY A 43 0.52 -3.33 4.26
C GLY A 43 -0.79 -3.11 5.02
N ASN A 44 -0.84 -2.28 6.06
CA ASN A 44 -2.06 -2.06 6.83
C ASN A 44 -3.21 -1.58 5.96
N ILE A 45 -4.41 -2.16 6.15
CA ILE A 45 -5.63 -1.85 5.41
C ILE A 45 -6.57 -1.02 6.28
N VAL A 46 -7.15 0.02 5.68
CA VAL A 46 -8.17 0.88 6.29
C VAL A 46 -9.56 0.41 5.86
N ASP A 47 -10.50 0.36 6.79
CA ASP A 47 -11.91 0.08 6.51
C ASP A 47 -12.58 1.29 5.84
N LEU A 48 -12.64 1.28 4.51
CA LEU A 48 -13.21 2.37 3.72
C LEU A 48 -14.69 2.62 4.04
N LYS A 49 -15.46 1.59 4.39
CA LYS A 49 -16.89 1.75 4.73
C LYS A 49 -17.05 2.52 6.02
N LYS A 50 -16.25 2.23 7.04
CA LYS A 50 -16.27 2.98 8.31
C LYS A 50 -15.83 4.42 8.10
N VAL A 51 -14.72 4.66 7.39
CA VAL A 51 -14.26 6.02 7.08
C VAL A 51 -15.33 6.79 6.31
N SER A 52 -15.93 6.18 5.29
CA SER A 52 -17.02 6.77 4.51
C SER A 52 -18.18 7.18 5.39
N SER A 53 -18.63 6.30 6.29
CA SER A 53 -19.72 6.59 7.22
C SER A 53 -19.42 7.78 8.13
N ILE A 54 -18.19 7.86 8.64
CA ILE A 54 -17.72 9.01 9.44
C ILE A 54 -17.74 10.28 8.59
N CYS A 55 -17.17 10.26 7.38
CA CYS A 55 -17.17 11.42 6.49
C CYS A 55 -18.59 11.91 6.18
N ARG A 56 -19.52 11.01 5.88
CA ARG A 56 -20.93 11.38 5.62
C ARG A 56 -21.60 12.01 6.84
N LYS A 57 -21.36 11.48 8.04
CA LYS A 57 -21.90 12.03 9.29
C LYS A 57 -21.53 13.51 9.50
N TYR A 58 -20.32 13.89 9.09
CA TYR A 58 -19.80 15.24 9.24
C TYR A 58 -19.80 16.09 7.96
N GLY A 59 -20.32 15.57 6.85
CA GLY A 59 -20.38 16.29 5.57
C GLY A 59 -19.03 16.51 4.89
N ALA A 60 -18.02 15.72 5.25
CA ALA A 60 -16.70 15.76 4.64
C ALA A 60 -16.64 14.99 3.31
N TYR A 61 -15.87 15.49 2.36
CA TYR A 61 -15.49 14.71 1.18
C TYR A 61 -14.50 13.61 1.56
N PHE A 62 -14.62 12.44 0.92
CA PHE A 62 -13.72 11.33 1.13
C PHE A 62 -12.98 10.94 -0.15
N HIS A 63 -11.66 11.00 -0.09
CA HIS A 63 -10.72 10.48 -1.08
C HIS A 63 -9.95 9.29 -0.53
N SER A 64 -9.78 8.24 -1.33
CA SER A 64 -8.86 7.16 -1.00
C SER A 64 -7.90 6.88 -2.15
N ASP A 65 -6.62 6.82 -1.83
CA ASP A 65 -5.62 6.22 -2.69
C ASP A 65 -5.75 4.71 -2.61
N THR A 66 -6.22 4.09 -3.70
CA THR A 66 -6.40 2.65 -3.81
C THR A 66 -5.36 2.00 -4.72
N VAL A 67 -4.26 2.68 -4.99
CA VAL A 67 -3.19 2.20 -5.88
C VAL A 67 -2.68 0.82 -5.48
N GLN A 68 -2.63 0.49 -4.20
CA GLN A 68 -2.18 -0.81 -3.71
C GLN A 68 -3.27 -1.89 -3.71
N THR A 69 -4.53 -1.51 -3.86
CA THR A 69 -5.66 -2.44 -3.67
C THR A 69 -6.55 -2.61 -4.90
N MET A 70 -6.54 -1.65 -5.82
CA MET A 70 -7.24 -1.80 -7.11
C MET A 70 -6.63 -2.96 -7.90
N GLY A 71 -7.49 -3.84 -8.44
CA GLY A 71 -7.06 -5.08 -9.07
C GLY A 71 -6.68 -6.22 -8.11
N HIS A 72 -6.67 -5.96 -6.80
CA HIS A 72 -6.36 -6.91 -5.74
C HIS A 72 -7.55 -7.21 -4.83
N TYR A 73 -8.45 -6.26 -4.65
CA TYR A 73 -9.69 -6.39 -3.88
C TYR A 73 -10.88 -5.95 -4.72
N PRO A 74 -12.04 -6.60 -4.59
CA PRO A 74 -13.27 -6.13 -5.21
C PRO A 74 -13.70 -4.77 -4.62
N PHE A 75 -14.14 -3.86 -5.48
CA PHE A 75 -14.76 -2.59 -5.09
C PHE A 75 -16.18 -2.53 -5.64
N ASP A 76 -17.18 -2.42 -4.76
CA ASP A 76 -18.54 -2.08 -5.15
C ASP A 76 -18.84 -0.63 -4.74
N LEU A 77 -18.82 0.26 -5.72
CA LEU A 77 -19.06 1.68 -5.50
C LEU A 77 -20.52 2.03 -5.25
N LYS A 78 -21.45 1.05 -5.33
CA LYS A 78 -22.84 1.24 -4.89
C LYS A 78 -22.94 1.17 -3.37
N ASP A 79 -22.11 0.30 -2.76
CA ASP A 79 -22.08 0.08 -1.32
C ASP A 79 -21.08 1.00 -0.59
N LEU A 80 -20.15 1.60 -1.35
CA LEU A 80 -19.10 2.46 -0.81
C LEU A 80 -19.36 3.92 -1.18
N ASP A 81 -19.83 4.68 -0.21
CA ASP A 81 -20.10 6.11 -0.38
C ASP A 81 -18.82 6.95 -0.30
N ILE A 82 -18.02 6.93 -1.35
CA ILE A 82 -16.74 7.63 -1.50
C ILE A 82 -16.80 8.63 -2.65
N ASP A 83 -16.14 9.79 -2.48
CA ASP A 83 -16.18 10.85 -3.50
C ASP A 83 -15.10 10.69 -4.56
N PHE A 84 -13.90 10.23 -4.15
CA PHE A 84 -12.76 10.10 -5.05
C PHE A 84 -11.98 8.82 -4.77
N ILE A 85 -11.55 8.16 -5.85
CA ILE A 85 -10.63 7.02 -5.78
C ILE A 85 -9.53 7.20 -6.82
N THR A 86 -8.28 7.06 -6.40
CA THR A 86 -7.13 7.04 -7.31
C THR A 86 -6.61 5.64 -7.54
N CYS A 87 -6.15 5.39 -8.76
CA CYS A 87 -5.62 4.11 -9.19
C CYS A 87 -4.42 4.30 -10.14
N ALA A 88 -3.48 3.34 -10.13
CA ALA A 88 -2.37 3.28 -11.07
C ALA A 88 -2.23 1.86 -11.66
N ALA A 89 -2.26 1.75 -12.98
CA ALA A 89 -2.32 0.48 -13.69
C ALA A 89 -1.13 -0.46 -13.42
N HIS A 90 0.07 0.11 -13.24
CA HIS A 90 1.30 -0.67 -13.04
C HIS A 90 1.34 -1.47 -11.73
N LYS A 91 0.39 -1.25 -10.82
CA LYS A 91 0.29 -2.01 -9.56
C LYS A 91 -0.48 -3.34 -9.71
N PHE A 92 -1.19 -3.51 -10.80
CA PHE A 92 -1.85 -4.77 -11.17
C PHE A 92 -1.48 -5.22 -12.59
N HIS A 93 -0.19 -5.10 -12.91
CA HIS A 93 0.45 -5.56 -14.16
C HIS A 93 -0.01 -4.83 -15.43
N GLY A 94 -0.57 -3.63 -15.30
CA GLY A 94 -0.86 -2.75 -16.42
C GLY A 94 0.31 -1.84 -16.80
N PRO A 95 0.15 -0.98 -17.82
CA PRO A 95 1.19 -0.07 -18.26
C PRO A 95 1.58 0.96 -17.18
N LYS A 96 2.85 1.38 -17.18
CA LYS A 96 3.29 2.55 -16.42
C LYS A 96 2.76 3.84 -17.05
N GLY A 97 2.65 4.91 -16.28
CA GLY A 97 2.26 6.25 -16.76
C GLY A 97 0.77 6.40 -17.05
N VAL A 98 -0.07 5.47 -16.63
CA VAL A 98 -1.53 5.55 -16.74
C VAL A 98 -2.20 5.11 -15.45
N GLY A 99 -3.29 5.78 -15.11
CA GLY A 99 -4.17 5.50 -13.98
C GLY A 99 -5.49 6.20 -14.19
N PHE A 100 -6.36 6.19 -13.19
CA PHE A 100 -7.61 6.95 -13.22
C PHE A 100 -7.90 7.60 -11.88
N LEU A 101 -8.71 8.64 -11.95
CA LEU A 101 -9.41 9.23 -10.82
C LEU A 101 -10.91 8.97 -11.00
N TYR A 102 -11.50 8.15 -10.13
CA TYR A 102 -12.96 8.09 -10.01
C TYR A 102 -13.45 9.32 -9.27
N ILE A 103 -14.51 9.92 -9.79
CA ILE A 103 -15.20 11.05 -9.17
C ILE A 103 -16.68 10.67 -9.07
N LYS A 104 -17.22 10.68 -7.86
CA LYS A 104 -18.63 10.40 -7.61
C LYS A 104 -19.51 11.37 -8.39
N LYS A 105 -20.60 10.88 -8.96
CA LYS A 105 -21.58 11.70 -9.69
C LYS A 105 -22.02 12.89 -8.85
N ASN A 106 -22.09 14.06 -9.47
CA ASN A 106 -22.45 15.36 -8.86
C ASN A 106 -21.39 15.97 -7.91
N THR A 107 -20.24 15.33 -7.70
CA THR A 107 -19.12 15.97 -7.02
C THR A 107 -18.45 16.96 -7.98
N LYS A 108 -18.32 18.21 -7.56
CA LYS A 108 -17.72 19.28 -8.38
C LYS A 108 -16.25 19.41 -8.05
N ILE A 109 -15.41 19.35 -9.07
CA ILE A 109 -13.98 19.69 -8.97
C ILE A 109 -13.62 20.71 -10.06
N ASN A 110 -12.63 21.52 -9.77
CA ASN A 110 -12.04 22.41 -10.79
C ASN A 110 -10.95 21.65 -11.54
N GLN A 111 -10.89 21.88 -12.83
CA GLN A 111 -9.83 21.36 -13.68
C GLN A 111 -8.47 21.86 -13.20
N PHE A 112 -7.54 20.95 -12.91
CA PHE A 112 -6.16 21.30 -12.52
C PHE A 112 -5.25 21.37 -13.76
N ILE A 113 -5.34 20.41 -14.68
CA ILE A 113 -4.63 20.43 -15.95
C ILE A 113 -5.58 21.03 -16.98
N THR A 114 -5.35 22.30 -17.30
CA THR A 114 -6.16 23.08 -18.27
C THR A 114 -5.78 22.74 -19.70
N GLY A 115 -6.67 23.04 -20.67
CA GLY A 115 -6.47 22.77 -22.08
C GLY A 115 -7.79 22.52 -22.82
N GLY A 116 -7.82 21.51 -23.68
CA GLY A 116 -9.01 21.13 -24.45
C GLY A 116 -10.12 20.52 -23.60
N SER A 117 -11.14 20.02 -24.27
CA SER A 117 -12.37 19.51 -23.62
C SER A 117 -12.31 18.01 -23.26
N GLN A 118 -11.12 17.42 -23.27
CA GLN A 118 -10.92 16.01 -22.94
C GLN A 118 -11.42 15.69 -21.53
N GLU A 119 -11.67 14.42 -21.26
CA GLU A 119 -12.17 13.93 -19.98
C GLU A 119 -13.37 14.75 -19.46
N ARG A 120 -14.31 15.09 -20.36
CA ARG A 120 -15.50 15.91 -20.05
C ARG A 120 -15.14 17.27 -19.42
N LYS A 121 -14.08 17.90 -19.90
CA LYS A 121 -13.51 19.17 -19.39
C LYS A 121 -12.93 19.08 -17.96
N GLN A 122 -12.56 17.90 -17.50
CA GLN A 122 -11.98 17.74 -16.16
C GLN A 122 -10.46 17.63 -16.19
N ARG A 123 -9.88 17.25 -17.35
CA ARG A 123 -8.44 17.15 -17.54
C ARG A 123 -8.11 17.36 -19.01
N GLY A 124 -7.42 18.44 -19.33
CA GLY A 124 -7.00 18.77 -20.70
C GLY A 124 -5.84 17.90 -21.19
N GLY A 125 -5.66 17.86 -22.51
CA GLY A 125 -4.59 17.11 -23.19
C GLY A 125 -5.11 15.82 -23.84
N THR A 126 -4.51 15.45 -24.98
CA THR A 126 -4.85 14.23 -25.72
C THR A 126 -4.75 13.00 -24.84
N GLU A 127 -5.72 12.12 -24.93
CA GLU A 127 -5.81 10.90 -24.15
C GLU A 127 -4.68 9.93 -24.53
N ASN A 128 -4.07 9.29 -23.54
CA ASN A 128 -3.13 8.20 -23.71
C ASN A 128 -3.88 6.90 -24.05
N LEU A 129 -4.38 6.80 -25.29
CA LEU A 129 -5.24 5.70 -25.73
C LEU A 129 -4.62 4.32 -25.49
N TYR A 130 -3.33 4.16 -25.79
CA TYR A 130 -2.64 2.87 -25.59
C TYR A 130 -2.58 2.48 -24.11
N GLY A 131 -2.25 3.44 -23.25
CA GLY A 131 -2.23 3.24 -21.81
C GLY A 131 -3.60 2.93 -21.25
N ILE A 132 -4.66 3.63 -21.71
CA ILE A 132 -6.04 3.43 -21.26
C ILE A 132 -6.54 2.03 -21.64
N ILE A 133 -6.31 1.58 -22.87
CA ILE A 133 -6.68 0.23 -23.32
C ILE A 133 -5.90 -0.82 -22.52
N GLY A 134 -4.61 -0.61 -22.32
CA GLY A 134 -3.77 -1.50 -21.52
C GLY A 134 -4.20 -1.57 -20.06
N LEU A 135 -4.60 -0.45 -19.45
CA LEU A 135 -5.19 -0.39 -18.11
C LEU A 135 -6.48 -1.20 -18.03
N GLY A 136 -7.41 -0.99 -18.98
CA GLY A 136 -8.68 -1.74 -19.05
C GLY A 136 -8.44 -3.24 -19.15
N LYS A 137 -7.52 -3.66 -20.04
CA LYS A 137 -7.17 -5.08 -20.18
C LYS A 137 -6.54 -5.67 -18.90
N ALA A 138 -5.65 -4.93 -18.26
CA ALA A 138 -5.04 -5.37 -17.01
C ALA A 138 -6.08 -5.51 -15.88
N MET A 139 -7.04 -4.60 -15.80
CA MET A 139 -8.15 -4.66 -14.85
C MET A 139 -9.03 -5.88 -15.07
N ASP A 140 -9.43 -6.16 -16.31
CA ASP A 140 -10.20 -7.37 -16.67
C ASP A 140 -9.47 -8.65 -16.23
N LEU A 141 -8.15 -8.74 -16.51
CA LEU A 141 -7.34 -9.89 -16.13
C LEU A 141 -7.16 -10.01 -14.63
N ALA A 142 -7.03 -8.90 -13.91
CA ALA A 142 -6.88 -8.89 -12.46
C ALA A 142 -8.14 -9.39 -11.76
N TYR A 143 -9.31 -8.91 -12.19
CA TYR A 143 -10.59 -9.28 -11.55
C TYR A 143 -11.12 -10.66 -11.97
N LYS A 144 -10.70 -11.17 -13.13
CA LYS A 144 -11.13 -12.50 -13.60
C LYS A 144 -10.84 -13.62 -12.61
N ASP A 145 -9.75 -13.53 -11.85
CA ASP A 145 -9.29 -14.58 -10.93
C ASP A 145 -8.78 -14.02 -9.59
N VAL A 146 -9.34 -12.89 -9.17
CA VAL A 146 -8.87 -12.12 -8.01
C VAL A 146 -8.82 -12.94 -6.72
N PHE A 147 -9.82 -13.78 -6.46
CA PHE A 147 -9.91 -14.57 -5.22
C PHE A 147 -8.87 -15.70 -5.17
N ASN A 148 -8.57 -16.36 -6.30
CA ASN A 148 -7.53 -17.38 -6.35
C ASN A 148 -6.14 -16.74 -6.21
N HIS A 149 -5.89 -15.59 -6.85
CA HIS A 149 -4.66 -14.83 -6.67
C HIS A 149 -4.47 -14.40 -5.21
N GLN A 150 -5.52 -13.87 -4.59
CA GLN A 150 -5.49 -13.48 -3.19
C GLN A 150 -5.17 -14.69 -2.29
N LYS A 151 -5.84 -15.81 -2.49
CA LYS A 151 -5.62 -17.05 -1.71
C LYS A 151 -4.19 -17.55 -1.87
N HIS A 152 -3.70 -17.66 -3.11
CA HIS A 152 -2.34 -18.12 -3.41
C HIS A 152 -1.29 -17.26 -2.72
N VAL A 153 -1.32 -15.95 -2.95
CA VAL A 153 -0.31 -15.03 -2.41
C VAL A 153 -0.41 -14.93 -0.87
N GLN A 154 -1.64 -14.96 -0.30
CA GLN A 154 -1.80 -14.98 1.15
C GLN A 154 -1.17 -16.24 1.77
N GLN A 155 -1.30 -17.41 1.13
CA GLN A 155 -0.66 -18.65 1.60
C GLN A 155 0.86 -18.52 1.60
N LEU A 156 1.46 -17.95 0.54
CA LEU A 156 2.90 -17.71 0.47
C LEU A 156 3.37 -16.72 1.53
N LYS A 157 2.64 -15.63 1.75
CA LYS A 157 2.94 -14.66 2.80
C LYS A 157 2.91 -15.29 4.18
N SER A 158 1.84 -16.05 4.50
CA SER A 158 1.72 -16.75 5.78
C SER A 158 2.84 -17.77 5.97
N TYR A 159 3.16 -18.55 4.94
CA TYR A 159 4.27 -19.49 4.96
C TYR A 159 5.60 -18.79 5.25
N MET A 160 5.89 -17.67 4.58
CA MET A 160 7.12 -16.90 4.83
C MET A 160 7.19 -16.37 6.27
N ILE A 161 6.08 -15.90 6.83
CA ILE A 161 5.99 -15.44 8.23
C ILE A 161 6.36 -16.58 9.19
N ASP A 162 5.72 -17.75 9.03
CA ASP A 162 5.94 -18.90 9.90
C ASP A 162 7.38 -19.41 9.84
N GLU A 163 7.97 -19.47 8.67
CA GLU A 163 9.37 -19.91 8.50
C GLU A 163 10.37 -18.89 9.03
N LEU A 164 10.14 -17.58 8.85
CA LEU A 164 10.99 -16.54 9.43
C LEU A 164 11.05 -16.63 10.95
N LEU A 165 9.92 -16.86 11.63
CA LEU A 165 9.85 -17.03 13.08
C LEU A 165 10.55 -18.31 13.58
N LYS A 166 10.65 -19.36 12.73
CA LYS A 166 11.44 -20.56 13.03
C LYS A 166 12.95 -20.33 12.86
N ILE A 167 13.35 -19.45 11.94
CA ILE A 167 14.76 -19.08 11.74
C ILE A 167 15.28 -18.30 12.94
N ASP A 168 14.51 -17.27 13.37
CA ASP A 168 14.83 -16.46 14.56
C ASP A 168 13.55 -15.89 15.17
N SER A 169 13.21 -16.32 16.37
CA SER A 169 12.01 -15.89 17.09
C SER A 169 12.04 -14.40 17.51
N SER A 170 13.17 -13.72 17.38
CA SER A 170 13.30 -12.28 17.63
C SER A 170 12.93 -11.42 16.41
N ILE A 171 12.74 -12.03 15.23
CA ILE A 171 12.19 -11.34 14.06
C ILE A 171 10.77 -10.86 14.38
N CYS A 172 10.47 -9.62 14.05
CA CYS A 172 9.13 -9.08 14.15
C CYS A 172 8.70 -8.42 12.83
N PHE A 173 7.51 -7.86 12.80
CA PHE A 173 6.94 -7.31 11.59
C PHE A 173 6.47 -5.87 11.83
N ASN A 174 6.70 -5.00 10.87
CA ASN A 174 6.17 -3.65 10.87
C ASN A 174 4.77 -3.67 10.25
N GLY A 175 3.80 -3.17 11.00
CA GLY A 175 2.39 -3.25 10.64
C GLY A 175 1.71 -4.53 11.13
N ASP A 176 0.48 -4.72 10.70
CA ASP A 176 -0.35 -5.89 11.05
C ASP A 176 -0.12 -7.01 10.04
N ILE A 177 0.05 -8.23 10.53
CA ILE A 177 0.23 -9.42 9.68
C ILE A 177 -1.03 -10.27 9.53
N ARG A 178 -2.11 -9.95 10.28
CA ARG A 178 -3.38 -10.67 10.18
C ARG A 178 -3.99 -10.51 8.79
N PRO A 179 -4.45 -11.59 8.15
CA PRO A 179 -4.92 -11.54 6.75
C PRO A 179 -6.02 -10.50 6.48
N GLU A 180 -6.93 -10.31 7.43
CA GLU A 180 -8.06 -9.38 7.32
C GLU A 180 -7.67 -7.90 7.58
N LYS A 181 -6.46 -7.65 8.05
CA LYS A 181 -5.92 -6.31 8.39
C LYS A 181 -4.75 -5.89 7.53
N SER A 182 -4.24 -6.80 6.73
CA SER A 182 -2.98 -6.62 6.00
C SER A 182 -3.12 -6.98 4.52
N LEU A 183 -2.56 -6.13 3.67
CA LEU A 183 -2.42 -6.37 2.25
C LEU A 183 -1.60 -7.64 2.01
N TYR A 184 -2.16 -8.60 1.30
CA TYR A 184 -1.53 -9.89 1.08
C TYR A 184 -0.26 -9.83 0.20
N THR A 185 -0.06 -8.77 -0.56
CA THR A 185 1.08 -8.59 -1.47
C THR A 185 2.30 -7.94 -0.83
N VAL A 186 2.25 -7.57 0.46
CA VAL A 186 3.34 -6.86 1.14
C VAL A 186 3.59 -7.49 2.51
N LEU A 187 4.87 -7.66 2.85
CA LEU A 187 5.34 -8.05 4.17
C LEU A 187 6.56 -7.19 4.52
N ASN A 188 6.48 -6.41 5.60
CA ASN A 188 7.61 -5.64 6.10
C ASN A 188 8.20 -6.33 7.32
N VAL A 189 9.39 -6.87 7.18
CA VAL A 189 10.10 -7.65 8.19
C VAL A 189 11.09 -6.76 8.93
N CYS A 190 11.08 -6.83 10.23
CA CYS A 190 11.94 -6.14 11.14
C CYS A 190 12.98 -7.13 11.69
N PHE A 191 14.19 -7.08 11.17
CA PHE A 191 15.31 -7.91 11.62
C PHE A 191 16.05 -7.21 12.77
N PRO A 192 16.42 -7.92 13.84
CA PRO A 192 17.21 -7.34 14.93
C PRO A 192 18.49 -6.69 14.41
N ILE A 193 18.89 -5.55 15.01
CA ILE A 193 20.11 -4.84 14.57
C ILE A 193 21.34 -5.70 14.89
N SER A 194 22.14 -5.97 13.86
CA SER A 194 23.44 -6.59 13.92
C SER A 194 24.31 -6.06 12.78
N GLN A 195 25.60 -6.35 12.77
CA GLN A 195 26.45 -6.01 11.65
C GLN A 195 25.95 -6.66 10.35
N GLN A 196 25.47 -7.89 10.43
CA GLN A 196 24.92 -8.64 9.29
C GLN A 196 23.60 -8.04 8.80
N SER A 197 22.68 -7.69 9.71
CA SER A 197 21.38 -7.13 9.31
C SER A 197 21.52 -5.77 8.62
N SER A 198 22.52 -4.97 8.97
CA SER A 198 22.77 -3.68 8.30
C SER A 198 23.11 -3.82 6.82
N MET A 199 23.72 -4.95 6.42
CA MET A 199 24.07 -5.26 5.04
C MET A 199 23.07 -6.20 4.35
N MET A 200 22.01 -6.64 5.05
CA MET A 200 21.12 -7.71 4.57
C MET A 200 20.46 -7.36 3.24
N LEU A 201 19.96 -6.14 3.08
CA LEU A 201 19.34 -5.72 1.81
C LEU A 201 20.31 -5.84 0.63
N PHE A 202 21.55 -5.40 0.79
CA PHE A 202 22.60 -5.49 -0.19
C PHE A 202 22.98 -6.95 -0.47
N SER A 203 23.08 -7.79 0.56
CA SER A 203 23.40 -9.20 0.44
C SER A 203 22.31 -10.00 -0.28
N LEU A 204 21.03 -9.64 -0.04
CA LEU A 204 19.90 -10.20 -0.77
C LEU A 204 19.94 -9.82 -2.25
N ASP A 205 20.25 -8.57 -2.57
CA ASP A 205 20.37 -8.09 -3.95
C ASP A 205 21.47 -8.82 -4.72
N ILE A 206 22.66 -8.98 -4.13
CA ILE A 206 23.76 -9.80 -4.71
C ILE A 206 23.33 -11.26 -4.93
N SER A 207 22.46 -11.79 -4.07
CA SER A 207 21.91 -13.14 -4.21
C SER A 207 20.78 -13.24 -5.25
N GLY A 208 20.46 -12.15 -5.96
CA GLY A 208 19.39 -12.08 -6.95
C GLY A 208 17.99 -11.95 -6.37
N ILE A 209 17.87 -11.54 -5.09
CA ILE A 209 16.59 -11.32 -4.39
C ILE A 209 16.28 -9.84 -4.35
N ALA A 210 15.31 -9.40 -5.13
CA ALA A 210 14.84 -8.03 -5.16
C ALA A 210 13.90 -7.74 -3.96
N ALA A 211 14.42 -7.02 -2.97
CA ALA A 211 13.68 -6.51 -1.83
C ALA A 211 13.86 -4.98 -1.69
N SER A 212 13.21 -4.33 -0.74
CA SER A 212 13.40 -2.89 -0.53
C SER A 212 13.41 -2.52 0.94
N GLY A 213 14.23 -1.52 1.29
CA GLY A 213 14.32 -0.96 2.64
C GLY A 213 13.46 0.31 2.75
N GLY A 214 12.16 0.18 2.96
CA GLY A 214 11.22 1.30 3.01
C GLY A 214 10.47 1.53 1.70
N SER A 215 10.13 2.80 1.36
CA SER A 215 9.44 3.13 0.12
C SER A 215 10.34 2.96 -1.11
N ALA A 216 9.90 2.19 -2.10
CA ALA A 216 10.61 2.05 -3.37
C ALA A 216 10.71 3.39 -4.14
N CYS A 217 9.76 4.30 -3.94
CA CYS A 217 9.73 5.62 -4.60
C CYS A 217 10.76 6.60 -4.02
N SER A 218 11.21 6.39 -2.78
CA SER A 218 12.22 7.23 -2.10
C SER A 218 13.60 6.59 -2.03
N SER A 219 13.85 5.51 -2.74
CA SER A 219 15.12 4.77 -2.74
C SER A 219 16.33 5.59 -3.23
N GLY A 220 16.12 6.78 -3.80
CA GLY A 220 17.17 7.74 -4.16
C GLY A 220 17.33 8.91 -3.19
N ALA A 221 16.51 9.04 -2.15
CA ALA A 221 16.59 10.12 -1.18
C ALA A 221 17.26 9.63 0.11
N SER A 222 18.14 10.44 0.68
CA SER A 222 18.84 10.18 1.96
C SER A 222 17.91 10.23 3.18
N THR A 223 16.66 10.61 3.02
CA THR A 223 15.64 10.64 4.08
C THR A 223 14.99 9.28 4.22
N GLY A 224 15.13 8.64 5.38
CA GLY A 224 14.48 7.36 5.69
C GLY A 224 12.94 7.40 5.53
N SER A 225 12.29 6.24 5.65
CA SER A 225 10.83 6.14 5.54
C SER A 225 10.15 6.88 6.69
N HIS A 226 9.27 7.86 6.33
CA HIS A 226 8.42 8.55 7.30
C HIS A 226 7.37 7.61 7.93
N VAL A 227 6.96 6.55 7.20
CA VAL A 227 6.04 5.53 7.72
C VAL A 227 6.71 4.74 8.83
N LEU A 228 7.90 4.21 8.58
CA LEU A 228 8.66 3.45 9.58
C LEU A 228 9.08 4.33 10.76
N ALA A 229 9.44 5.59 10.52
CA ALA A 229 9.79 6.53 11.59
C ALA A 229 8.63 6.80 12.57
N ALA A 230 7.38 6.66 12.11
CA ALA A 230 6.19 6.80 12.94
C ALA A 230 5.87 5.54 13.77
N LEU A 231 6.51 4.39 13.49
CA LEU A 231 6.26 3.13 14.19
C LEU A 231 7.29 2.89 15.28
N PRO A 232 6.86 2.58 16.53
CA PRO A 232 7.78 2.23 17.60
C PRO A 232 8.64 1.00 17.30
N SER A 233 8.06 -0.03 16.64
CA SER A 233 8.73 -1.29 16.30
C SER A 233 9.92 -1.10 15.35
N ALA A 234 9.84 -0.17 14.42
CA ALA A 234 10.87 0.03 13.40
C ALA A 234 12.13 0.73 13.89
N LYS A 235 12.11 1.32 15.09
CA LYS A 235 13.23 2.14 15.61
C LYS A 235 14.50 1.34 15.93
N ASN A 236 14.37 0.06 16.25
CA ASN A 236 15.46 -0.79 16.73
C ASN A 236 15.67 -2.02 15.83
N CYS A 237 15.42 -1.90 14.54
CA CYS A 237 15.60 -3.00 13.60
C CYS A 237 15.98 -2.55 12.20
N GLN A 238 16.51 -3.49 11.43
CA GLN A 238 16.66 -3.33 9.99
C GLN A 238 15.37 -3.78 9.30
N SER A 239 14.65 -2.83 8.75
CA SER A 239 13.38 -3.09 8.06
C SER A 239 13.62 -3.45 6.60
N ILE A 240 13.06 -4.57 6.17
CA ILE A 240 13.09 -5.03 4.77
C ILE A 240 11.67 -5.37 4.34
N ARG A 241 11.24 -4.77 3.22
CA ARG A 241 9.94 -5.05 2.63
C ARG A 241 10.06 -6.06 1.50
N PHE A 242 9.36 -7.17 1.63
CA PHE A 242 9.12 -8.15 0.58
C PHE A 242 7.77 -7.88 -0.09
N SER A 243 7.74 -8.04 -1.42
CA SER A 243 6.53 -7.83 -2.21
C SER A 243 6.24 -9.10 -3.01
N PHE A 244 4.98 -9.53 -2.98
CA PHE A 244 4.52 -10.75 -3.63
C PHE A 244 3.62 -10.42 -4.81
N SER A 245 3.61 -11.30 -5.80
CA SER A 245 2.68 -11.24 -6.93
C SER A 245 2.03 -12.61 -7.17
N LYS A 246 1.05 -12.65 -8.06
CA LYS A 246 0.45 -13.91 -8.50
C LYS A 246 1.43 -14.88 -9.18
N TYR A 247 2.61 -14.40 -9.53
CA TYR A 247 3.68 -15.20 -10.15
C TYR A 247 4.72 -15.70 -9.15
N THR A 248 4.67 -15.21 -7.91
CA THR A 248 5.59 -15.65 -6.86
C THR A 248 5.35 -17.13 -6.57
N THR A 249 6.44 -17.91 -6.47
CA THR A 249 6.38 -19.36 -6.21
C THR A 249 6.87 -19.68 -4.80
N LYS A 250 6.56 -20.90 -4.34
CA LYS A 250 7.06 -21.39 -3.06
C LYS A 250 8.58 -21.56 -3.08
N GLU A 251 9.13 -22.01 -4.20
CA GLU A 251 10.57 -22.20 -4.39
C GLU A 251 11.35 -20.89 -4.26
N GLU A 252 10.80 -19.76 -4.76
CA GLU A 252 11.39 -18.44 -4.58
C GLU A 252 11.37 -18.01 -3.10
N ILE A 253 10.30 -18.34 -2.37
CA ILE A 253 10.24 -18.09 -0.93
C ILE A 253 11.25 -18.97 -0.18
N ASP A 254 11.32 -20.26 -0.48
CA ASP A 254 12.26 -21.20 0.14
C ASP A 254 13.72 -20.75 -0.09
N PHE A 255 14.06 -20.32 -1.30
CA PHE A 255 15.38 -19.77 -1.64
C PHE A 255 15.68 -18.50 -0.81
N THR A 256 14.70 -17.60 -0.72
CA THR A 256 14.84 -16.36 0.06
C THR A 256 15.06 -16.66 1.54
N LEU A 257 14.28 -17.57 2.13
CA LEU A 257 14.39 -17.99 3.52
C LEU A 257 15.75 -18.65 3.81
N GLN A 258 16.24 -19.50 2.88
CA GLN A 258 17.57 -20.08 2.99
C GLN A 258 18.65 -19.00 3.04
N LYS A 259 18.59 -18.00 2.15
CA LYS A 259 19.56 -16.90 2.14
C LYS A 259 19.50 -16.04 3.41
N ILE A 260 18.32 -15.74 3.90
CA ILE A 260 18.14 -15.04 5.18
C ILE A 260 18.76 -15.84 6.33
N LYS A 261 18.52 -17.16 6.38
CA LYS A 261 19.11 -18.04 7.40
C LYS A 261 20.63 -18.06 7.34
N GLU A 262 21.21 -18.15 6.15
CA GLU A 262 22.67 -18.09 5.94
C GLU A 262 23.22 -16.75 6.50
N LEU A 263 22.59 -15.60 6.15
CA LEU A 263 23.03 -14.27 6.57
C LEU A 263 22.94 -14.06 8.10
N ILE A 264 21.90 -14.58 8.75
CA ILE A 264 21.71 -14.46 10.20
C ILE A 264 22.67 -15.41 10.95
N SER A 265 22.99 -16.58 10.39
CA SER A 265 23.82 -17.61 11.01
C SER A 265 25.32 -17.30 10.99
N ILE A 266 25.78 -16.33 10.21
CA ILE A 266 27.17 -15.87 10.20
C ILE A 266 27.44 -15.16 11.53
N ARG A 267 27.80 -15.93 12.57
CA ARG A 267 28.37 -15.36 13.81
C ARG A 267 29.86 -15.14 13.55
N VAL A 268 30.28 -13.87 13.54
CA VAL A 268 31.71 -13.50 13.60
C VAL A 268 32.23 -13.71 15.00
#